data_5d7067e2bb23b4b2e94539eb5a0a7df3
#
_entry.id   5d7067e2bb23b4b2e94539eb5a0a7df3
#
_cell.length_a   1.000
_cell.length_b   1.000
_cell.length_c   1.000
_cell.angle_alpha   90.00
_cell.angle_beta   90.00
_cell.angle_gamma   90.00
#
_symmetry.space_group_name_H-M   'P 1'
#
loop_
_entity.id
_entity.type
_entity.pdbx_description
1 polymer ?
#
loop_
_entity_poly.entity_id
_entity_poly.type
_entity_poly.pdbx_seq_one_letter_code
_entity_poly.pdbx_strand_id
1 'polypeptide(L)'
;MTDTEETPQSEETPQNDALHLRFVAHSEIGPVRKNNQDSGYASPTMLVVADGMGGAAAGDLASSIAIDYAQKADRSVEGEEMLEVLAGAVEKANDRIAEVVADDRTLDGMGTTLTGMMFDGHQLGIVHIGDSRAYRYRDGEMEQLTHDHSWVQSLIDEGKLTPEEAAHHPHRSLILKVINGQPNSQPDTQLVEVREGDRLLLCSDGLCGMAEDEE
;
A
#
# COMPACT_ATOMS: atom_id res chain seq x y z
N MET A 1 20.97 -66.63 -15.81
CA MET A 1 19.73 -65.80 -15.81
C MET A 1 19.74 -65.14 -14.47
N THR A 2 20.19 -63.90 -14.45
CA THR A 2 20.17 -63.02 -13.25
C THR A 2 19.25 -61.87 -13.57
N ASP A 3 18.04 -61.94 -12.96
CA ASP A 3 17.07 -60.87 -13.01
C ASP A 3 17.59 -59.70 -12.16
N THR A 4 17.79 -58.56 -12.81
CA THR A 4 18.10 -57.32 -12.13
C THR A 4 16.79 -56.56 -11.96
N GLU A 5 16.27 -56.57 -10.74
CA GLU A 5 15.12 -55.73 -10.37
C GLU A 5 15.54 -54.25 -10.39
N GLU A 6 15.04 -53.48 -11.34
CA GLU A 6 15.11 -52.00 -11.33
C GLU A 6 14.10 -51.48 -10.29
N THR A 7 14.63 -50.87 -9.25
CA THR A 7 13.84 -50.07 -8.26
C THR A 7 13.35 -48.80 -8.93
N PRO A 8 12.08 -48.47 -8.93
CA PRO A 8 11.61 -47.21 -9.47
C PRO A 8 12.10 -46.07 -8.57
N GLN A 9 12.84 -45.11 -9.17
CA GLN A 9 13.17 -43.86 -8.55
C GLN A 9 11.86 -43.07 -8.38
N SER A 10 11.50 -42.80 -7.13
CA SER A 10 10.44 -41.85 -6.79
C SER A 10 10.88 -40.46 -7.26
N GLU A 11 10.24 -39.94 -8.29
CA GLU A 11 10.30 -38.52 -8.65
C GLU A 11 9.77 -37.73 -7.44
N GLU A 12 10.68 -37.09 -6.70
CA GLU A 12 10.31 -36.08 -5.72
C GLU A 12 9.72 -34.90 -6.49
N THR A 13 8.41 -34.78 -6.44
CA THR A 13 7.70 -33.56 -6.85
C THR A 13 8.27 -32.43 -5.99
N PRO A 14 8.76 -31.32 -6.56
CA PRO A 14 9.21 -30.17 -5.75
C PRO A 14 8.02 -29.72 -4.89
N GLN A 15 8.15 -29.84 -3.58
CA GLN A 15 7.24 -29.20 -2.64
C GLN A 15 7.39 -27.69 -2.89
N ASN A 16 6.40 -27.11 -3.52
CA ASN A 16 6.27 -25.66 -3.67
C ASN A 16 5.81 -25.14 -2.30
N ASP A 17 6.77 -25.00 -1.36
CA ASP A 17 6.47 -24.49 -0.03
C ASP A 17 6.06 -23.02 -0.19
N ALA A 18 4.76 -22.76 0.09
CA ALA A 18 4.23 -21.41 0.08
C ALA A 18 4.99 -20.54 1.09
N LEU A 19 5.35 -19.34 0.66
CA LEU A 19 6.01 -18.37 1.52
C LEU A 19 5.06 -17.90 2.63
N HIS A 20 5.62 -17.44 3.73
CA HIS A 20 4.87 -16.91 4.86
C HIS A 20 5.28 -15.49 5.16
N LEU A 21 4.30 -14.61 5.28
CA LEU A 21 4.51 -13.22 5.67
C LEU A 21 4.69 -13.12 7.18
N ARG A 22 5.81 -12.51 7.61
CA ARG A 22 6.03 -12.07 8.99
C ARG A 22 5.96 -10.57 9.01
N PHE A 23 5.16 -9.99 9.89
CA PHE A 23 4.89 -8.56 9.88
C PHE A 23 5.04 -7.95 11.27
N VAL A 24 5.28 -6.64 11.27
CA VAL A 24 5.22 -5.74 12.42
C VAL A 24 4.60 -4.43 11.94
N ALA A 25 3.82 -3.80 12.79
CA ALA A 25 3.28 -2.47 12.53
C ALA A 25 3.69 -1.52 13.66
N HIS A 26 4.00 -0.28 13.29
CA HIS A 26 4.36 0.78 14.22
C HIS A 26 3.72 2.08 13.74
N SER A 27 3.18 2.86 14.65
CA SER A 27 2.60 4.17 14.36
C SER A 27 2.81 5.11 15.54
N GLU A 28 3.26 6.34 15.25
CA GLU A 28 3.52 7.38 16.23
C GLU A 28 3.04 8.75 15.71
N ILE A 29 2.70 9.64 16.64
CA ILE A 29 2.29 11.02 16.30
C ILE A 29 3.45 11.83 15.73
N GLY A 30 4.69 11.47 16.09
CA GLY A 30 5.88 12.27 15.79
C GLY A 30 5.97 13.56 16.61
N PRO A 31 7.12 14.29 16.53
CA PRO A 31 7.41 15.42 17.42
C PRO A 31 6.68 16.73 17.06
N VAL A 32 6.10 16.84 15.89
CA VAL A 32 5.54 18.11 15.36
C VAL A 32 4.02 18.15 15.41
N ARG A 33 3.37 17.02 15.14
CA ARG A 33 1.91 16.92 15.04
C ARG A 33 1.27 16.87 16.43
N LYS A 34 -0.03 17.23 16.53
CA LYS A 34 -0.81 17.14 17.77
C LYS A 34 -1.63 15.86 17.86
N ASN A 35 -1.92 15.24 16.75
CA ASN A 35 -2.66 13.98 16.62
C ASN A 35 -2.08 13.17 15.47
N ASN A 36 -2.29 11.86 15.50
CA ASN A 36 -1.98 10.94 14.44
C ASN A 36 -3.23 10.76 13.57
N GLN A 37 -3.09 10.98 12.27
CA GLN A 37 -4.16 10.80 11.28
C GLN A 37 -3.91 9.58 10.40
N ASP A 38 -2.78 8.90 10.60
CA ASP A 38 -2.48 7.64 9.93
C ASP A 38 -3.26 6.50 10.56
N SER A 39 -3.68 5.57 9.75
CA SER A 39 -4.26 4.30 10.15
C SER A 39 -3.57 3.16 9.42
N GLY A 40 -3.50 1.98 10.04
CA GLY A 40 -2.85 0.82 9.44
C GLY A 40 -3.52 -0.49 9.82
N TYR A 41 -3.34 -1.49 8.98
CA TYR A 41 -3.79 -2.85 9.22
C TYR A 41 -2.71 -3.84 8.77
N ALA A 42 -2.49 -4.88 9.57
CA ALA A 42 -1.53 -5.93 9.26
C ALA A 42 -2.08 -7.30 9.69
N SER A 43 -2.02 -8.25 8.76
CA SER A 43 -2.39 -9.65 8.93
C SER A 43 -1.39 -10.55 8.20
N PRO A 44 -1.48 -11.88 8.32
CA PRO A 44 -0.65 -12.80 7.53
C PRO A 44 -0.85 -12.69 6.02
N THR A 45 -1.95 -12.09 5.56
CA THR A 45 -2.37 -12.03 4.16
C THR A 45 -2.49 -10.61 3.62
N MET A 46 -2.48 -9.59 4.51
CA MET A 46 -2.68 -8.20 4.07
C MET A 46 -1.93 -7.21 4.94
N LEU A 47 -1.29 -6.22 4.31
CA LEU A 47 -0.68 -5.06 4.94
C LEU A 47 -1.26 -3.80 4.28
N VAL A 48 -1.68 -2.82 5.08
CA VAL A 48 -2.25 -1.56 4.56
C VAL A 48 -1.84 -0.39 5.44
N VAL A 49 -1.53 0.73 4.80
CA VAL A 49 -1.34 2.04 5.43
C VAL A 49 -2.23 3.08 4.74
N ALA A 50 -2.78 3.99 5.51
CA ALA A 50 -3.61 5.09 5.04
C ALA A 50 -3.27 6.36 5.82
N ASP A 51 -2.91 7.44 5.12
CA ASP A 51 -2.60 8.76 5.67
C ASP A 51 -3.79 9.69 5.45
N GLY A 52 -4.37 10.14 6.54
CA GLY A 52 -5.58 10.94 6.54
C GLY A 52 -5.32 12.44 6.45
N MET A 53 -6.14 13.14 5.67
CA MET A 53 -6.07 14.58 5.44
C MET A 53 -7.43 15.27 5.60
N GLY A 54 -7.43 16.61 5.77
CA GLY A 54 -8.66 17.40 5.88
C GLY A 54 -8.91 18.01 7.26
N GLY A 55 -7.84 18.12 8.09
CA GLY A 55 -7.90 18.64 9.46
C GLY A 55 -8.04 17.55 10.52
N ALA A 56 -7.85 17.91 11.79
CA ALA A 56 -7.50 16.96 12.87
C ALA A 56 -8.50 15.80 13.09
N ALA A 57 -9.79 16.02 12.88
CA ALA A 57 -10.81 14.98 13.08
C ALA A 57 -11.26 14.33 11.75
N ALA A 58 -11.16 15.05 10.66
CA ALA A 58 -11.63 14.59 9.35
C ALA A 58 -10.64 13.59 8.72
N GLY A 59 -9.32 13.84 8.83
CA GLY A 59 -8.31 12.93 8.32
C GLY A 59 -8.27 11.60 9.05
N ASP A 60 -8.33 11.62 10.39
CA ASP A 60 -8.41 10.41 11.23
C ASP A 60 -9.62 9.54 10.86
N LEU A 61 -10.79 10.16 10.67
CA LEU A 61 -11.99 9.45 10.23
C LEU A 61 -11.81 8.86 8.81
N ALA A 62 -11.22 9.60 7.87
CA ALA A 62 -11.04 9.14 6.52
C ALA A 62 -10.11 7.93 6.44
N SER A 63 -8.93 7.99 7.10
CA SER A 63 -7.99 6.88 7.14
C SER A 63 -8.58 5.65 7.85
N SER A 64 -9.33 5.85 8.94
CA SER A 64 -10.03 4.77 9.64
C SER A 64 -11.08 4.08 8.77
N ILE A 65 -11.85 4.83 7.98
CA ILE A 65 -12.82 4.26 7.02
C ILE A 65 -12.08 3.41 5.98
N ALA A 66 -10.99 3.90 5.40
CA ALA A 66 -10.24 3.17 4.40
C ALA A 66 -9.68 1.85 4.95
N ILE A 67 -9.12 1.86 6.16
CA ILE A 67 -8.63 0.67 6.83
C ILE A 67 -9.75 -0.31 7.19
N ASP A 68 -10.90 0.15 7.65
CA ASP A 68 -12.06 -0.71 7.96
C ASP A 68 -12.55 -1.49 6.72
N TYR A 69 -12.59 -0.85 5.54
CA TYR A 69 -12.95 -1.55 4.30
C TYR A 69 -11.84 -2.47 3.79
N ALA A 70 -10.57 -2.13 3.95
CA ALA A 70 -9.46 -3.01 3.65
C ALA A 70 -9.49 -4.26 4.54
N GLN A 71 -9.69 -4.10 5.85
CA GLN A 71 -9.81 -5.21 6.79
C GLN A 71 -10.99 -6.14 6.47
N LYS A 72 -12.15 -5.60 6.09
CA LYS A 72 -13.31 -6.40 5.68
C LYS A 72 -13.08 -7.15 4.37
N ALA A 73 -12.17 -6.68 3.53
CA ALA A 73 -11.80 -7.32 2.28
C ALA A 73 -10.73 -8.40 2.45
N ASP A 74 -10.06 -8.46 3.61
CA ASP A 74 -9.01 -9.44 3.89
C ASP A 74 -9.57 -10.86 3.91
N ARG A 75 -9.24 -11.61 2.86
CA ARG A 75 -9.61 -13.01 2.66
C ARG A 75 -8.57 -13.69 1.80
N SER A 76 -8.52 -15.01 1.85
CA SER A 76 -7.64 -15.81 1.01
C SER A 76 -8.14 -15.81 -0.44
N VAL A 77 -7.41 -15.14 -1.33
CA VAL A 77 -7.59 -15.10 -2.78
C VAL A 77 -6.24 -15.11 -3.46
N GLU A 78 -6.17 -15.44 -4.74
CA GLU A 78 -4.93 -15.65 -5.47
C GLU A 78 -4.90 -14.82 -6.78
N GLY A 79 -3.71 -14.46 -7.20
CA GLY A 79 -3.47 -13.83 -8.51
C GLY A 79 -4.23 -12.52 -8.70
N GLU A 80 -4.83 -12.36 -9.88
CA GLU A 80 -5.55 -11.13 -10.25
C GLU A 80 -6.77 -10.85 -9.36
N GLU A 81 -7.37 -11.86 -8.73
CA GLU A 81 -8.48 -11.65 -7.80
C GLU A 81 -8.06 -10.77 -6.61
N MET A 82 -6.79 -10.82 -6.20
CA MET A 82 -6.27 -9.90 -5.18
C MET A 82 -6.44 -8.43 -5.58
N LEU A 83 -6.18 -8.10 -6.85
CA LEU A 83 -6.32 -6.74 -7.37
C LEU A 83 -7.76 -6.27 -7.38
N GLU A 84 -8.70 -7.14 -7.78
CA GLU A 84 -10.13 -6.84 -7.77
C GLU A 84 -10.64 -6.61 -6.33
N VAL A 85 -10.20 -7.44 -5.38
CA VAL A 85 -10.56 -7.32 -3.97
C VAL A 85 -10.05 -6.02 -3.37
N LEU A 86 -8.80 -5.66 -3.64
CA LEU A 86 -8.17 -4.44 -3.14
C LEU A 86 -8.79 -3.19 -3.78
N ALA A 87 -8.98 -3.17 -5.10
CA ALA A 87 -9.63 -2.06 -5.78
C ALA A 87 -11.08 -1.87 -5.31
N GLY A 88 -11.82 -2.96 -5.13
CA GLY A 88 -13.18 -2.91 -4.59
C GLY A 88 -13.26 -2.43 -3.14
N ALA A 89 -12.21 -2.64 -2.33
CA ALA A 89 -12.14 -2.06 -0.99
C ALA A 89 -11.96 -0.54 -1.04
N VAL A 90 -11.10 -0.04 -1.94
CA VAL A 90 -10.91 1.40 -2.17
C VAL A 90 -12.20 2.06 -2.66
N GLU A 91 -12.89 1.46 -3.61
CA GLU A 91 -14.18 1.98 -4.12
C GLU A 91 -15.22 2.12 -3.01
N LYS A 92 -15.42 1.06 -2.21
CA LYS A 92 -16.35 1.08 -1.08
C LYS A 92 -15.98 2.09 -0.01
N ALA A 93 -14.68 2.25 0.28
CA ALA A 93 -14.20 3.27 1.20
C ALA A 93 -14.51 4.69 0.67
N ASN A 94 -14.30 4.92 -0.63
CA ASN A 94 -14.61 6.17 -1.29
C ASN A 94 -16.10 6.50 -1.24
N ASP A 95 -16.97 5.52 -1.52
CA ASP A 95 -18.42 5.68 -1.42
C ASP A 95 -18.84 6.03 0.01
N ARG A 96 -18.23 5.36 1.01
CA ARG A 96 -18.52 5.64 2.42
C ARG A 96 -18.08 7.03 2.83
N ILE A 97 -16.93 7.51 2.37
CA ILE A 97 -16.48 8.89 2.60
C ILE A 97 -17.46 9.88 1.96
N ALA A 98 -17.95 9.62 0.75
CA ALA A 98 -18.96 10.45 0.10
C ALA A 98 -20.24 10.57 0.92
N GLU A 99 -20.75 9.45 1.47
CA GLU A 99 -21.92 9.43 2.35
C GLU A 99 -21.70 10.26 3.63
N VAL A 100 -20.54 10.06 4.29
CA VAL A 100 -20.21 10.76 5.54
C VAL A 100 -20.12 12.28 5.31
N VAL A 101 -19.50 12.73 4.23
CA VAL A 101 -19.43 14.15 3.85
C VAL A 101 -20.83 14.70 3.48
N ALA A 102 -21.68 13.89 2.86
CA ALA A 102 -23.05 14.30 2.54
C ALA A 102 -23.90 14.52 3.81
N ASP A 103 -23.71 13.66 4.83
CA ASP A 103 -24.41 13.71 6.11
C ASP A 103 -23.91 14.85 7.01
N ASP A 104 -22.60 15.13 6.98
CA ASP A 104 -21.98 16.21 7.76
C ASP A 104 -21.01 17.05 6.91
N ARG A 105 -21.50 18.20 6.46
CA ARG A 105 -20.72 19.16 5.64
C ARG A 105 -19.53 19.79 6.35
N THR A 106 -19.40 19.66 7.66
CA THR A 106 -18.22 20.11 8.39
C THR A 106 -16.98 19.24 8.08
N LEU A 107 -17.19 18.06 7.51
CA LEU A 107 -16.17 17.13 7.05
C LEU A 107 -15.77 17.33 5.58
N ASP A 108 -16.28 18.36 4.92
CA ASP A 108 -15.91 18.66 3.53
C ASP A 108 -14.41 18.88 3.40
N GLY A 109 -13.80 18.24 2.41
CA GLY A 109 -12.35 18.22 2.23
C GLY A 109 -11.61 17.10 3.01
N MET A 110 -12.33 16.21 3.72
CA MET A 110 -11.72 15.01 4.26
C MET A 110 -11.27 14.07 3.13
N GLY A 111 -10.18 13.37 3.37
CA GLY A 111 -9.67 12.36 2.45
C GLY A 111 -8.54 11.55 3.07
N THR A 112 -8.08 10.56 2.34
CA THR A 112 -6.95 9.72 2.77
C THR A 112 -6.23 9.13 1.57
N THR A 113 -4.93 8.85 1.74
CA THR A 113 -4.19 7.93 0.88
C THR A 113 -4.60 6.49 1.21
N LEU A 114 -4.20 5.54 0.40
CA LEU A 114 -4.16 4.13 0.76
C LEU A 114 -3.08 3.42 -0.07
N THR A 115 -2.16 2.76 0.63
CA THR A 115 -1.21 1.83 0.04
C THR A 115 -1.35 0.49 0.73
N GLY A 116 -1.66 -0.55 -0.04
CA GLY A 116 -1.94 -1.87 0.50
C GLY A 116 -1.33 -2.99 -0.33
N MET A 117 -1.03 -4.09 0.35
CA MET A 117 -0.54 -5.33 -0.25
C MET A 117 -1.37 -6.50 0.25
N MET A 118 -1.76 -7.40 -0.65
CA MET A 118 -2.35 -8.70 -0.35
C MET A 118 -1.40 -9.80 -0.81
N PHE A 119 -1.25 -10.86 -0.03
CA PHE A 119 -0.29 -11.93 -0.25
C PHE A 119 -0.96 -13.29 -0.35
N ASP A 120 -0.68 -14.05 -1.41
CA ASP A 120 -1.26 -15.37 -1.68
C ASP A 120 -0.32 -16.56 -1.39
N GLY A 121 0.87 -16.30 -0.86
CA GLY A 121 1.91 -17.31 -0.63
C GLY A 121 2.97 -17.36 -1.74
N HIS A 122 2.79 -16.68 -2.87
CA HIS A 122 3.67 -16.69 -4.04
C HIS A 122 3.94 -15.29 -4.61
N GLN A 123 2.97 -14.40 -4.54
CA GLN A 123 3.05 -13.05 -5.09
C GLN A 123 2.26 -12.06 -4.25
N LEU A 124 2.46 -10.78 -4.50
CA LEU A 124 1.72 -9.67 -3.91
C LEU A 124 0.78 -9.05 -4.94
N GLY A 125 -0.48 -8.85 -4.54
CA GLY A 125 -1.33 -7.85 -5.17
C GLY A 125 -1.13 -6.52 -4.46
N ILE A 126 -0.79 -5.46 -5.18
CA ILE A 126 -0.61 -4.11 -4.63
C ILE A 126 -1.74 -3.22 -5.10
N VAL A 127 -2.25 -2.39 -4.19
CA VAL A 127 -3.14 -1.26 -4.48
C VAL A 127 -2.53 0.02 -3.94
N HIS A 128 -2.62 1.11 -4.72
CA HIS A 128 -2.02 2.37 -4.34
C HIS A 128 -2.84 3.57 -4.81
N ILE A 129 -3.06 4.53 -3.90
CA ILE A 129 -3.61 5.85 -4.18
C ILE A 129 -3.07 6.86 -3.17
N GLY A 130 -2.39 7.91 -3.64
CA GLY A 130 -1.77 8.94 -2.81
C GLY A 130 -0.25 9.02 -2.97
N ASP A 131 0.44 9.37 -1.89
CA ASP A 131 1.90 9.50 -1.79
C ASP A 131 2.51 8.70 -0.61
N SER A 132 1.71 7.86 0.05
CA SER A 132 2.22 6.79 0.90
C SER A 132 2.87 5.73 0.04
N ARG A 133 3.97 5.13 0.47
CA ARG A 133 4.80 4.30 -0.41
C ARG A 133 4.88 2.86 0.04
N ALA A 134 5.15 1.98 -0.92
CA ALA A 134 5.52 0.60 -0.73
C ALA A 134 6.88 0.32 -1.35
N TYR A 135 7.73 -0.36 -0.59
CA TYR A 135 9.10 -0.72 -1.01
C TYR A 135 9.33 -2.21 -0.86
N ARG A 136 10.23 -2.72 -1.69
CA ARG A 136 10.85 -4.04 -1.55
C ARG A 136 12.35 -3.89 -1.37
N TYR A 137 12.90 -4.51 -0.33
CA TYR A 137 14.33 -4.68 -0.16
C TYR A 137 14.70 -6.12 -0.49
N ARG A 138 15.59 -6.29 -1.48
CA ARG A 138 16.08 -7.57 -2.01
C ARG A 138 17.56 -7.45 -2.37
N ASP A 139 18.38 -8.40 -1.95
CA ASP A 139 19.79 -8.54 -2.34
C ASP A 139 20.65 -7.27 -2.10
N GLY A 140 20.29 -6.46 -1.11
CA GLY A 140 21.01 -5.23 -0.79
C GLY A 140 20.45 -3.98 -1.48
N GLU A 141 19.42 -4.10 -2.31
CA GLU A 141 18.80 -3.01 -3.05
C GLU A 141 17.38 -2.74 -2.56
N MET A 142 17.04 -1.46 -2.39
CA MET A 142 15.68 -1.00 -2.10
C MET A 142 15.02 -0.50 -3.37
N GLU A 143 13.81 -0.99 -3.64
CA GLU A 143 13.01 -0.64 -4.80
C GLU A 143 11.66 -0.10 -4.34
N GLN A 144 11.30 1.10 -4.78
CA GLN A 144 9.95 1.62 -4.60
C GLN A 144 9.00 0.92 -5.58
N LEU A 145 7.96 0.28 -5.05
CA LEU A 145 6.97 -0.46 -5.84
C LEU A 145 5.78 0.41 -6.27
N THR A 146 5.57 1.55 -5.61
CA THR A 146 4.48 2.48 -5.89
C THR A 146 4.98 3.71 -6.63
N HIS A 147 4.08 4.41 -7.31
CA HIS A 147 4.36 5.67 -7.98
C HIS A 147 3.50 6.77 -7.37
N ASP A 148 4.12 7.80 -6.79
CA ASP A 148 3.40 8.80 -6.02
C ASP A 148 2.40 9.59 -6.87
N HIS A 149 1.18 9.72 -6.39
CA HIS A 149 0.18 10.59 -7.01
C HIS A 149 0.31 12.04 -6.50
N SER A 150 1.53 12.58 -6.54
CA SER A 150 1.82 13.95 -6.14
C SER A 150 2.08 14.88 -7.33
N TRP A 151 1.90 16.17 -7.12
CA TRP A 151 2.16 17.15 -8.15
C TRP A 151 3.65 17.20 -8.54
N VAL A 152 4.55 17.09 -7.57
CA VAL A 152 5.99 17.07 -7.84
C VAL A 152 6.40 15.84 -8.62
N GLN A 153 5.80 14.68 -8.35
CA GLN A 153 6.04 13.46 -9.13
C GLN A 153 5.62 13.65 -10.59
N SER A 154 4.48 14.30 -10.86
CA SER A 154 4.08 14.59 -12.23
C SER A 154 5.07 15.47 -12.98
N LEU A 155 5.77 16.38 -12.29
CA LEU A 155 6.84 17.21 -12.88
C LEU A 155 8.13 16.42 -13.12
N ILE A 156 8.46 15.45 -12.27
CA ILE A 156 9.57 14.53 -12.50
C ILE A 156 9.29 13.69 -13.76
N ASP A 157 8.09 13.13 -13.88
CA ASP A 157 7.68 12.30 -15.02
C ASP A 157 7.73 13.07 -16.34
N GLU A 158 7.42 14.37 -16.30
CA GLU A 158 7.52 15.26 -17.44
C GLU A 158 8.96 15.77 -17.70
N GLY A 159 9.94 15.39 -16.89
CA GLY A 159 11.33 15.83 -16.96
C GLY A 159 11.55 17.31 -16.63
N LYS A 160 10.62 17.90 -15.86
CA LYS A 160 10.68 19.33 -15.45
C LYS A 160 11.36 19.56 -14.11
N LEU A 161 11.45 18.51 -13.28
CA LEU A 161 12.17 18.51 -12.01
C LEU A 161 13.02 17.26 -11.90
N THR A 162 14.15 17.36 -11.20
CA THR A 162 14.86 16.18 -10.70
C THR A 162 14.25 15.70 -9.37
N PRO A 163 14.48 14.45 -8.95
CA PRO A 163 14.05 13.98 -7.63
C PRO A 163 14.55 14.88 -6.48
N GLU A 164 15.80 15.35 -6.54
CA GLU A 164 16.39 16.22 -5.53
C GLU A 164 15.71 17.58 -5.47
N GLU A 165 15.34 18.16 -6.63
CA GLU A 165 14.59 19.40 -6.68
C GLU A 165 13.17 19.23 -6.14
N ALA A 166 12.53 18.11 -6.43
CA ALA A 166 11.19 17.77 -5.96
C ALA A 166 11.14 17.62 -4.43
N ALA A 167 12.14 16.95 -3.81
CA ALA A 167 12.23 16.75 -2.37
C ALA A 167 12.22 18.07 -1.58
N HIS A 168 12.75 19.14 -2.17
CA HIS A 168 12.82 20.47 -1.54
C HIS A 168 11.76 21.45 -2.06
N HIS A 169 10.83 20.99 -2.92
CA HIS A 169 9.86 21.88 -3.55
C HIS A 169 8.79 22.36 -2.55
N PRO A 170 8.38 23.67 -2.56
CA PRO A 170 7.34 24.18 -1.65
C PRO A 170 6.00 23.46 -1.72
N HIS A 171 5.68 22.84 -2.86
CA HIS A 171 4.44 22.11 -3.11
C HIS A 171 4.63 20.57 -3.11
N ARG A 172 5.69 20.05 -2.46
CA ARG A 172 5.95 18.61 -2.43
C ARG A 172 4.83 17.78 -1.80
N SER A 173 4.06 18.37 -0.88
CA SER A 173 2.92 17.71 -0.23
C SER A 173 1.57 17.91 -0.95
N LEU A 174 1.59 18.38 -2.22
CA LEU A 174 0.36 18.52 -3.00
C LEU A 174 0.02 17.19 -3.67
N ILE A 175 -0.98 16.49 -3.13
CA ILE A 175 -1.44 15.19 -3.64
C ILE A 175 -2.53 15.43 -4.70
N LEU A 176 -2.43 14.73 -5.82
CA LEU A 176 -3.34 14.86 -6.95
C LEU A 176 -4.49 13.84 -6.93
N LYS A 177 -4.30 12.71 -6.23
CA LYS A 177 -5.24 11.59 -6.25
C LYS A 177 -5.33 10.98 -4.86
N VAL A 178 -6.53 10.98 -4.29
CA VAL A 178 -6.83 10.49 -2.93
C VAL A 178 -8.23 9.89 -2.87
N ILE A 179 -8.54 9.17 -1.81
CA ILE A 179 -9.88 8.70 -1.47
C ILE A 179 -10.59 9.85 -0.72
N ASN A 180 -11.53 10.54 -1.34
CA ASN A 180 -12.20 11.73 -0.79
C ASN A 180 -13.70 11.83 -1.11
N GLY A 181 -14.30 10.72 -1.53
CA GLY A 181 -15.69 10.66 -1.93
C GLY A 181 -15.98 11.16 -3.34
N GLN A 182 -14.95 11.51 -4.13
CA GLN A 182 -15.11 11.95 -5.52
C GLN A 182 -15.00 10.77 -6.49
N PRO A 183 -15.61 10.84 -7.68
CA PRO A 183 -15.66 9.71 -8.63
C PRO A 183 -14.30 9.34 -9.28
N ASN A 184 -13.25 10.14 -9.10
CA ASN A 184 -11.93 9.92 -9.73
C ASN A 184 -10.91 9.24 -8.82
N SER A 185 -11.35 8.52 -7.80
CA SER A 185 -10.48 7.83 -6.84
C SER A 185 -10.11 6.40 -7.27
N GLN A 186 -9.79 6.19 -8.56
CA GLN A 186 -9.34 4.88 -9.00
C GLN A 186 -7.88 4.64 -8.58
N PRO A 187 -7.60 3.55 -7.83
CA PRO A 187 -6.24 3.23 -7.43
C PRO A 187 -5.45 2.63 -8.59
N ASP A 188 -4.13 2.71 -8.49
CA ASP A 188 -3.23 1.88 -9.27
C ASP A 188 -3.15 0.50 -8.65
N THR A 189 -3.06 -0.54 -9.48
CA THR A 189 -2.97 -1.93 -9.04
C THR A 189 -1.93 -2.69 -9.85
N GLN A 190 -1.19 -3.59 -9.19
CA GLN A 190 -0.21 -4.46 -9.87
C GLN A 190 0.04 -5.76 -9.10
N LEU A 191 0.49 -6.78 -9.82
CA LEU A 191 1.05 -8.01 -9.24
C LEU A 191 2.57 -7.92 -9.20
N VAL A 192 3.16 -8.35 -8.08
CA VAL A 192 4.61 -8.35 -7.86
C VAL A 192 5.06 -9.71 -7.37
N GLU A 193 6.03 -10.31 -8.06
CA GLU A 193 6.66 -11.56 -7.61
C GLU A 193 7.48 -11.33 -6.35
N VAL A 194 7.37 -12.24 -5.39
CA VAL A 194 8.16 -12.25 -4.16
C VAL A 194 9.01 -13.51 -4.05
N ARG A 195 10.07 -13.41 -3.26
CA ARG A 195 11.00 -14.50 -2.96
C ARG A 195 11.25 -14.59 -1.47
N GLU A 196 11.67 -15.76 -1.03
CA GLU A 196 12.15 -15.92 0.34
C GLU A 196 13.30 -14.93 0.65
N GLY A 197 13.20 -14.25 1.78
CA GLY A 197 14.17 -13.24 2.21
C GLY A 197 13.87 -11.81 1.79
N ASP A 198 12.86 -11.58 0.93
CA ASP A 198 12.38 -10.22 0.64
C ASP A 198 11.89 -9.55 1.92
N ARG A 199 12.18 -8.25 2.04
CA ARG A 199 11.60 -7.39 3.07
C ARG A 199 10.71 -6.35 2.40
N LEU A 200 9.54 -6.15 2.96
CA LEU A 200 8.54 -5.22 2.45
C LEU A 200 8.34 -4.11 3.48
N LEU A 201 8.24 -2.88 3.01
CA LEU A 201 7.93 -1.72 3.83
C LEU A 201 6.75 -0.98 3.20
N LEU A 202 5.72 -0.69 4.01
CA LEU A 202 4.69 0.28 3.68
C LEU A 202 4.80 1.43 4.66
N CYS A 203 4.78 2.66 4.18
CA CYS A 203 4.90 3.83 5.03
C CYS A 203 4.09 5.02 4.50
N SER A 204 3.66 5.88 5.41
CA SER A 204 3.16 7.22 5.08
C SER A 204 4.30 8.21 4.84
N ASP A 205 3.97 9.43 4.41
CA ASP A 205 4.93 10.53 4.17
C ASP A 205 5.69 10.94 5.44
N GLY A 206 5.17 10.60 6.62
CA GLY A 206 5.84 10.78 7.89
C GLY A 206 7.19 10.05 7.99
N LEU A 207 7.39 8.97 7.23
CA LEU A 207 8.68 8.29 7.11
C LEU A 207 9.38 8.66 5.79
N CYS A 208 8.78 8.36 4.63
CA CYS A 208 9.44 8.55 3.33
C CYS A 208 9.64 10.02 2.94
N GLY A 209 8.94 10.96 3.58
CA GLY A 209 9.18 12.40 3.43
C GLY A 209 10.30 12.96 4.32
N MET A 210 10.86 12.12 5.23
CA MET A 210 11.86 12.54 6.22
C MET A 210 13.17 11.76 6.13
N ALA A 211 13.14 10.50 5.67
CA ALA A 211 14.30 9.67 5.41
C ALA A 211 14.53 9.55 3.90
N GLU A 212 15.79 9.56 3.48
CA GLU A 212 16.15 9.28 2.09
C GLU A 212 16.19 7.77 1.86
N ASP A 213 15.91 7.32 0.64
CA ASP A 213 15.85 5.89 0.31
C ASP A 213 17.21 5.16 0.48
N GLU A 214 18.30 5.91 0.62
CA GLU A 214 19.66 5.40 0.87
C GLU A 214 19.99 5.21 2.38
N GLU A 215 19.15 5.72 3.29
CA GLU A 215 19.31 5.60 4.76
C GLU A 215 18.64 4.33 5.30
#